data_6b8d4f8d09ccf05ec4acbf7ac39ee5f0
#
_entry.id   6b8d4f8d09ccf05ec4acbf7ac39ee5f0
#
_cell.length_a   1.000
_cell.length_b   1.000
_cell.length_c   1.000
_cell.angle_alpha   90.00
_cell.angle_beta   90.00
_cell.angle_gamma   90.00
#
_symmetry.space_group_name_H-M   'P 1'
#
loop_
_entity.id
_entity.type
_entity.pdbx_description
1 polymer ?
#
loop_
_entity_poly.entity_id
_entity_poly.type
_entity_poly.pdbx_seq_one_letter_code
_entity_poly.pdbx_strand_id
1 'polypeptide(L)'
;PLFFSLSLNRKLNILNDKKFNMITSFLSKKKLVKFDGKKLVYSSAGLYLINNIKIIGVAASYKNMLLNFENLLTGNPEKIFKIKDNTESHIDRSLNIESSSRQHEKYFNRIIKIIETIFKKKETPVYIMDIGCGDGLLLKKIYSHLKKIMKEKIFKEIKLIGVDLNKISINTAKNNLPKSKTILIKESIDNPKKIFKLLNSKRIFKDQILQVRSFVDHEREILQEHSKFFIKDKFCS
;
A
#
# COMPACT_ATOMS: atom_id res chain seq x y z
N PRO A 1 13.75 2.94 10.87
CA PRO A 1 13.10 2.43 12.09
C PRO A 1 13.08 3.47 13.22
N LEU A 2 14.21 4.14 13.47
CA LEU A 2 14.37 5.07 14.58
C LEU A 2 13.51 6.33 14.44
N PHE A 3 13.50 6.95 13.26
CA PHE A 3 12.63 8.09 12.95
C PHE A 3 11.15 7.74 13.04
N PHE A 4 10.78 6.53 12.62
CA PHE A 4 9.40 6.08 12.67
C PHE A 4 8.92 5.94 14.13
N SER A 5 9.76 5.41 15.02
CA SER A 5 9.43 5.33 16.46
C SER A 5 9.35 6.71 17.14
N LEU A 6 10.13 7.67 16.71
CA LEU A 6 10.09 9.04 17.23
C LEU A 6 8.85 9.82 16.77
N SER A 7 8.39 9.59 15.53
CA SER A 7 7.21 10.28 14.97
C SER A 7 5.88 9.80 15.52
N LEU A 8 5.82 8.60 16.10
CA LEU A 8 4.59 7.99 16.62
C LEU A 8 4.25 8.41 18.06
N ASN A 9 4.79 9.53 18.58
CA ASN A 9 4.55 10.05 19.93
C ASN A 9 4.78 8.99 21.06
N ARG A 10 5.56 7.94 20.79
CA ARG A 10 6.00 7.03 21.84
C ARG A 10 7.01 7.79 22.68
N LYS A 11 6.62 8.10 23.90
CA LYS A 11 7.42 8.82 24.88
C LYS A 11 8.85 8.30 24.85
N LEU A 12 9.82 9.17 24.57
CA LEU A 12 11.27 8.91 24.61
C LEU A 12 11.76 8.40 25.98
N ASN A 13 10.89 8.41 26.97
CA ASN A 13 11.13 7.94 28.34
C ASN A 13 11.48 6.42 28.46
N ILE A 14 11.47 5.67 27.35
CA ILE A 14 11.84 4.25 27.32
C ILE A 14 13.33 4.04 27.01
N LEU A 15 14.02 5.09 26.57
CA LEU A 15 15.45 4.99 26.23
C LEU A 15 16.28 5.40 27.44
N ASN A 16 17.20 4.52 27.88
CA ASN A 16 18.22 4.93 28.83
C ASN A 16 19.13 6.00 28.21
N ASP A 17 19.76 6.82 29.06
CA ASP A 17 20.57 7.97 28.63
C ASP A 17 21.64 7.60 27.59
N LYS A 18 22.27 6.44 27.71
CA LYS A 18 23.27 5.96 26.76
C LYS A 18 22.69 5.77 25.35
N LYS A 19 21.52 5.13 25.24
CA LYS A 19 20.84 4.91 23.94
C LYS A 19 20.33 6.23 23.37
N PHE A 20 19.77 7.10 24.21
CA PHE A 20 19.32 8.42 23.82
C PHE A 20 20.48 9.25 23.24
N ASN A 21 21.61 9.32 23.94
CA ASN A 21 22.79 10.05 23.51
C ASN A 21 23.38 9.50 22.21
N MET A 22 23.43 8.18 22.04
CA MET A 22 23.90 7.56 20.80
C MET A 22 22.99 7.92 19.61
N ILE A 23 21.68 7.90 19.80
CA ILE A 23 20.69 8.22 18.78
C ILE A 23 20.77 9.69 18.41
N THR A 24 20.76 10.58 19.38
CA THR A 24 20.81 12.03 19.14
C THR A 24 22.14 12.45 18.49
N SER A 25 23.26 11.86 18.92
CA SER A 25 24.56 12.05 18.28
C SER A 25 24.54 11.62 16.81
N PHE A 26 23.99 10.45 16.49
CA PHE A 26 23.82 9.98 15.11
C PHE A 26 22.97 10.93 14.28
N LEU A 27 21.79 11.34 14.79
CA LEU A 27 20.89 12.25 14.10
C LEU A 27 21.51 13.65 13.89
N SER A 28 22.27 14.13 14.87
CA SER A 28 23.01 15.39 14.78
C SER A 28 24.12 15.31 13.72
N LYS A 29 24.91 14.24 13.72
CA LYS A 29 25.91 13.95 12.68
C LYS A 29 25.30 13.94 11.27
N LYS A 30 24.07 13.44 11.13
CA LYS A 30 23.31 13.46 9.86
C LYS A 30 22.61 14.77 9.59
N LYS A 31 22.82 15.81 10.41
CA LYS A 31 22.20 17.13 10.31
C LYS A 31 20.66 17.10 10.30
N LEU A 32 20.06 16.11 10.96
CA LEU A 32 18.61 15.93 11.04
C LEU A 32 18.02 16.60 12.27
N VAL A 33 18.83 16.75 13.32
CA VAL A 33 18.48 17.47 14.54
C VAL A 33 19.63 18.41 14.92
N LYS A 34 19.33 19.41 15.69
CA LYS A 34 20.29 20.32 16.31
C LYS A 34 19.88 20.62 17.75
N PHE A 35 20.83 21.00 18.57
CA PHE A 35 20.54 21.54 19.90
C PHE A 35 20.31 23.04 19.80
N ASP A 36 19.22 23.50 20.42
CA ASP A 36 18.91 24.89 20.66
C ASP A 36 18.86 25.08 22.18
N GLY A 37 19.99 25.54 22.74
CA GLY A 37 20.25 25.45 24.18
C GLY A 37 20.20 24.00 24.67
N LYS A 38 19.31 23.70 25.63
CA LYS A 38 19.09 22.35 26.15
C LYS A 38 18.05 21.55 25.40
N LYS A 39 17.39 22.14 24.38
CA LYS A 39 16.32 21.47 23.63
C LYS A 39 16.84 20.87 22.35
N LEU A 40 16.42 19.63 22.07
CA LEU A 40 16.66 18.98 20.80
C LEU A 40 15.55 19.41 19.82
N VAL A 41 15.93 20.06 18.71
CA VAL A 41 15.00 20.50 17.67
C VAL A 41 15.36 19.87 16.33
N TYR A 42 14.34 19.69 15.50
CA TYR A 42 14.56 19.17 14.14
C TYR A 42 15.10 20.27 13.23
N SER A 43 16.07 19.91 12.38
CA SER A 43 16.45 20.74 11.24
C SER A 43 15.34 20.70 10.15
N SER A 44 15.45 21.53 9.12
CA SER A 44 14.58 21.47 7.95
C SER A 44 14.56 20.09 7.30
N ALA A 45 15.73 19.45 7.18
CA ALA A 45 15.84 18.07 6.68
C ALA A 45 15.16 17.06 7.62
N GLY A 46 15.31 17.22 8.93
CA GLY A 46 14.65 16.39 9.94
C GLY A 46 13.13 16.53 9.88
N LEU A 47 12.62 17.76 9.77
CA LEU A 47 11.19 18.01 9.61
C LEU A 47 10.65 17.41 8.31
N TYR A 48 11.38 17.55 7.21
CA TYR A 48 11.00 16.93 5.94
C TYR A 48 10.87 15.40 6.07
N LEU A 49 11.84 14.73 6.69
CA LEU A 49 11.80 13.29 6.92
C LEU A 49 10.62 12.87 7.81
N ILE A 50 10.34 13.59 8.89
CA ILE A 50 9.21 13.28 9.77
C ILE A 50 7.88 13.43 9.06
N ASN A 51 7.71 14.51 8.31
CA ASN A 51 6.47 14.76 7.55
C ASN A 51 6.25 13.71 6.45
N ASN A 52 7.32 13.08 5.96
CA ASN A 52 7.28 12.04 4.93
C ASN A 52 7.56 10.62 5.48
N ILE A 53 7.54 10.43 6.80
CA ILE A 53 7.95 9.17 7.45
C ILE A 53 7.12 7.97 6.98
N LYS A 54 5.85 8.18 6.67
CA LYS A 54 4.96 7.12 6.17
C LYS A 54 5.39 6.61 4.79
N ILE A 55 6.01 7.45 3.97
CA ILE A 55 6.54 7.05 2.66
C ILE A 55 7.78 6.16 2.83
N ILE A 56 8.62 6.46 3.82
CA ILE A 56 9.84 5.71 4.13
C ILE A 56 9.51 4.36 4.80
N GLY A 57 8.33 4.20 5.32
CA GLY A 57 7.86 3.01 6.02
C GLY A 57 7.92 1.73 5.19
N VAL A 58 7.88 1.81 3.84
CA VAL A 58 8.07 0.64 2.98
C VAL A 58 9.42 -0.03 3.27
N ALA A 59 10.52 0.72 3.26
CA ALA A 59 11.83 0.19 3.60
C ALA A 59 11.92 -0.29 5.07
N ALA A 60 11.25 0.42 5.98
CA ALA A 60 11.21 0.04 7.40
C ALA A 60 10.42 -1.25 7.64
N SER A 61 9.44 -1.56 6.81
CA SER A 61 8.63 -2.79 6.91
C SER A 61 9.46 -4.06 6.71
N TYR A 62 10.55 -3.98 5.95
CA TYR A 62 11.48 -5.10 5.71
C TYR A 62 12.58 -5.23 6.79
N LYS A 63 12.43 -4.56 7.94
CA LYS A 63 13.42 -4.61 9.03
C LYS A 63 13.80 -6.04 9.42
N ASN A 64 12.82 -6.93 9.54
CA ASN A 64 13.09 -8.31 9.94
C ASN A 64 13.92 -9.07 8.89
N MET A 65 13.66 -8.85 7.61
CA MET A 65 14.49 -9.39 6.53
C MET A 65 15.91 -8.85 6.59
N LEU A 66 16.07 -7.54 6.76
CA LEU A 66 17.38 -6.89 6.81
C LEU A 66 18.20 -7.32 8.03
N LEU A 67 17.57 -7.57 9.17
CA LEU A 67 18.25 -8.10 10.36
C LEU A 67 18.75 -9.55 10.19
N ASN A 68 18.20 -10.29 9.24
CA ASN A 68 18.56 -11.66 8.92
C ASN A 68 19.29 -11.76 7.57
N PHE A 69 19.90 -10.68 7.11
CA PHE A 69 20.54 -10.59 5.79
C PHE A 69 21.64 -11.66 5.59
N GLU A 70 22.35 -12.04 6.64
CA GLU A 70 23.34 -13.12 6.62
C GLU A 70 22.72 -14.44 6.11
N ASN A 71 21.52 -14.80 6.54
CA ASN A 71 20.82 -15.99 6.06
C ASN A 71 20.47 -15.95 4.56
N LEU A 72 20.25 -14.75 4.01
CA LEU A 72 20.08 -14.58 2.56
C LEU A 72 21.38 -14.84 1.80
N LEU A 73 22.47 -14.31 2.30
CA LEU A 73 23.80 -14.47 1.68
C LEU A 73 24.33 -15.91 1.77
N THR A 74 24.00 -16.61 2.84
CA THR A 74 24.45 -18.02 3.07
C THR A 74 23.55 -19.08 2.45
N GLY A 75 22.57 -18.67 1.64
CA GLY A 75 21.73 -19.62 0.89
C GLY A 75 20.60 -20.27 1.71
N ASN A 76 20.20 -19.68 2.83
CA ASN A 76 19.08 -20.15 3.68
C ASN A 76 17.87 -19.21 3.65
N PRO A 77 17.32 -18.85 2.47
CA PRO A 77 16.22 -17.89 2.37
C PRO A 77 14.93 -18.40 3.06
N GLU A 78 14.73 -19.70 3.12
CA GLU A 78 13.56 -20.31 3.78
C GLU A 78 13.43 -19.94 5.26
N LYS A 79 14.54 -19.64 5.95
CA LYS A 79 14.52 -19.18 7.34
C LYS A 79 13.88 -17.80 7.48
N ILE A 80 13.95 -16.99 6.41
CA ILE A 80 13.47 -15.60 6.39
C ILE A 80 12.05 -15.52 5.87
N PHE A 81 11.76 -16.25 4.78
CA PHE A 81 10.46 -16.19 4.11
C PHE A 81 9.43 -17.18 4.69
N LYS A 82 9.60 -17.62 5.94
CA LYS A 82 8.63 -18.48 6.62
C LYS A 82 7.28 -17.78 6.76
N ILE A 83 6.23 -18.50 6.39
CA ILE A 83 4.86 -18.15 6.74
C ILE A 83 4.50 -18.95 7.98
N LYS A 84 4.32 -18.28 9.11
CA LYS A 84 3.82 -18.87 10.35
C LYS A 84 2.44 -18.29 10.65
N ASP A 85 1.45 -19.15 10.84
CA ASP A 85 0.07 -18.74 11.16
C ASP A 85 -0.51 -17.72 10.17
N ASN A 86 -0.26 -17.89 8.87
CA ASN A 86 -0.62 -16.94 7.81
C ASN A 86 0.01 -15.55 7.97
N THR A 87 1.07 -15.41 8.76
CA THR A 87 1.85 -14.18 8.88
C THR A 87 3.23 -14.36 8.28
N GLU A 88 3.64 -13.40 7.49
CA GLU A 88 4.96 -13.34 6.88
C GLU A 88 5.97 -12.85 7.92
N SER A 89 7.06 -13.59 8.12
CA SER A 89 8.07 -13.24 9.14
C SER A 89 9.06 -12.17 8.69
N HIS A 90 9.26 -12.03 7.39
CA HIS A 90 10.26 -11.14 6.80
C HIS A 90 9.82 -9.68 6.73
N ILE A 91 8.51 -9.41 6.78
CA ILE A 91 7.93 -8.10 6.56
C ILE A 91 6.87 -7.76 7.61
N ASP A 92 6.84 -6.51 8.05
CA ASP A 92 5.66 -5.94 8.71
C ASP A 92 4.65 -5.53 7.63
N ARG A 93 3.72 -6.42 7.33
CA ARG A 93 2.74 -6.23 6.26
C ARG A 93 1.82 -5.03 6.51
N SER A 94 1.46 -4.75 7.74
CA SER A 94 0.60 -3.61 8.09
C SER A 94 1.29 -2.28 7.75
N LEU A 95 2.54 -2.14 8.19
CA LEU A 95 3.35 -0.97 7.89
C LEU A 95 3.62 -0.84 6.38
N ASN A 96 3.87 -1.96 5.70
CA ASN A 96 4.12 -1.97 4.26
C ASN A 96 2.91 -1.45 3.47
N ILE A 97 1.70 -1.96 3.76
CA ILE A 97 0.46 -1.56 3.09
C ILE A 97 0.21 -0.06 3.30
N GLU A 98 0.25 0.44 4.54
CA GLU A 98 0.04 1.85 4.82
C GLU A 98 1.05 2.74 4.09
N SER A 99 2.31 2.35 4.12
CA SER A 99 3.40 3.14 3.55
C SER A 99 3.39 3.12 2.02
N SER A 100 3.10 1.97 1.42
CA SER A 100 2.96 1.80 -0.03
C SER A 100 1.82 2.68 -0.57
N SER A 101 0.65 2.65 0.05
CA SER A 101 -0.48 3.50 -0.32
C SER A 101 -0.10 4.99 -0.29
N ARG A 102 0.63 5.43 0.73
CA ARG A 102 1.11 6.82 0.82
C ARG A 102 2.14 7.17 -0.25
N GLN A 103 3.02 6.25 -0.57
CA GLN A 103 4.02 6.42 -1.63
C GLN A 103 3.35 6.60 -3.00
N HIS A 104 2.29 5.87 -3.26
CA HIS A 104 1.54 5.90 -4.52
C HIS A 104 0.53 7.05 -4.61
N GLU A 105 0.20 7.70 -3.50
CA GLU A 105 -0.83 8.74 -3.41
C GLU A 105 -0.65 9.88 -4.44
N LYS A 106 0.60 10.25 -4.75
CA LYS A 106 0.91 11.27 -5.76
C LYS A 106 0.42 10.94 -7.17
N TYR A 107 0.24 9.64 -7.49
CA TYR A 107 -0.25 9.20 -8.80
C TYR A 107 -1.77 9.10 -8.87
N PHE A 108 -2.45 9.02 -7.71
CA PHE A 108 -3.90 8.83 -7.63
C PHE A 108 -4.67 9.95 -8.32
N ASN A 109 -4.19 11.19 -8.28
CA ASN A 109 -4.84 12.32 -8.94
C ASN A 109 -4.93 12.13 -10.46
N ARG A 110 -3.94 11.48 -11.09
CA ARG A 110 -3.97 11.15 -12.53
C ARG A 110 -5.02 10.08 -12.82
N ILE A 111 -5.06 9.03 -12.02
CA ILE A 111 -6.06 7.95 -12.14
C ILE A 111 -7.46 8.52 -11.97
N ILE A 112 -7.68 9.37 -10.97
CA ILE A 112 -8.97 10.01 -10.70
C ILE A 112 -9.42 10.86 -11.89
N LYS A 113 -8.54 11.64 -12.52
CA LYS A 113 -8.88 12.41 -13.73
C LYS A 113 -9.33 11.53 -14.90
N ILE A 114 -8.67 10.39 -15.11
CA ILE A 114 -9.07 9.43 -16.14
C ILE A 114 -10.46 8.86 -15.82
N ILE A 115 -10.70 8.47 -14.58
CA ILE A 115 -12.00 7.95 -14.12
C ILE A 115 -13.09 9.02 -14.28
N GLU A 116 -12.80 10.27 -13.91
CA GLU A 116 -13.72 11.39 -14.13
C GLU A 116 -14.15 11.51 -15.58
N THR A 117 -13.21 11.36 -16.53
CA THR A 117 -13.52 11.41 -17.97
C THR A 117 -14.46 10.29 -18.39
N ILE A 118 -14.32 9.10 -17.81
CA ILE A 118 -15.22 7.96 -18.07
C ILE A 118 -16.61 8.26 -17.52
N PHE A 119 -16.69 8.78 -16.30
CA PHE A 119 -17.97 9.05 -15.62
C PHE A 119 -18.71 10.30 -16.14
N LYS A 120 -18.10 11.08 -17.01
CA LYS A 120 -18.77 12.16 -17.77
C LYS A 120 -19.51 11.66 -19.03
N LYS A 121 -19.32 10.41 -19.44
CA LYS A 121 -20.03 9.79 -20.58
C LYS A 121 -21.45 9.38 -20.18
N LYS A 122 -22.31 9.15 -21.17
CA LYS A 122 -23.73 8.76 -20.92
C LYS A 122 -23.84 7.40 -20.23
N GLU A 123 -23.02 6.44 -20.63
CA GLU A 123 -22.99 5.09 -20.06
C GLU A 123 -21.85 5.02 -19.05
N THR A 124 -22.21 5.03 -17.78
CA THR A 124 -21.24 4.96 -16.69
C THR A 124 -21.29 3.60 -16.01
N PRO A 125 -20.15 3.01 -15.67
CA PRO A 125 -20.12 1.78 -14.89
C PRO A 125 -20.73 2.00 -13.50
N VAL A 126 -21.41 0.98 -13.00
CA VAL A 126 -22.02 1.00 -11.66
C VAL A 126 -21.01 0.62 -10.58
N TYR A 127 -20.05 -0.21 -10.94
CA TYR A 127 -19.04 -0.72 -10.02
C TYR A 127 -17.65 -0.22 -10.40
N ILE A 128 -16.87 0.17 -9.39
CA ILE A 128 -15.44 0.46 -9.54
C ILE A 128 -14.68 -0.60 -8.76
N MET A 129 -13.92 -1.43 -9.47
CA MET A 129 -13.14 -2.52 -8.88
C MET A 129 -11.66 -2.19 -8.91
N ASP A 130 -11.03 -2.22 -7.74
CA ASP A 130 -9.57 -2.10 -7.59
C ASP A 130 -8.98 -3.46 -7.23
N ILE A 131 -8.10 -3.96 -8.09
CA ILE A 131 -7.40 -5.22 -7.89
C ILE A 131 -6.03 -4.92 -7.29
N GLY A 132 -5.73 -5.53 -6.12
CA GLY A 132 -4.62 -5.14 -5.28
C GLY A 132 -4.95 -3.88 -4.49
N CYS A 133 -6.16 -3.81 -3.92
CA CYS A 133 -6.69 -2.57 -3.33
C CYS A 133 -5.94 -2.09 -2.07
N GLY A 134 -5.09 -2.93 -1.47
CA GLY A 134 -4.35 -2.59 -0.25
C GLY A 134 -5.29 -2.14 0.87
N ASP A 135 -5.02 -0.96 1.44
CA ASP A 135 -5.85 -0.33 2.47
C ASP A 135 -7.11 0.37 1.93
N GLY A 136 -7.36 0.31 0.63
CA GLY A 136 -8.50 0.92 -0.04
C GLY A 136 -8.36 2.43 -0.28
N LEU A 137 -7.19 3.02 -0.09
CA LEU A 137 -7.01 4.47 -0.19
C LEU A 137 -7.36 5.01 -1.59
N LEU A 138 -6.98 4.30 -2.66
CA LEU A 138 -7.33 4.71 -4.03
C LEU A 138 -8.84 4.72 -4.22
N LEU A 139 -9.54 3.64 -3.87
CA LEU A 139 -11.00 3.55 -3.95
C LEU A 139 -11.68 4.66 -3.13
N LYS A 140 -11.19 4.93 -1.92
CA LYS A 140 -11.70 6.01 -1.07
C LYS A 140 -11.60 7.37 -1.75
N LYS A 141 -10.45 7.65 -2.38
CA LYS A 141 -10.22 8.92 -3.09
C LYS A 141 -11.10 9.05 -4.33
N ILE A 142 -11.23 7.98 -5.12
CA ILE A 142 -12.13 7.94 -6.28
C ILE A 142 -13.56 8.20 -5.83
N TYR A 143 -14.05 7.47 -4.84
CA TYR A 143 -15.40 7.62 -4.30
C TYR A 143 -15.68 9.04 -3.80
N SER A 144 -14.74 9.61 -3.03
CA SER A 144 -14.85 10.98 -2.51
C SER A 144 -14.85 12.03 -3.63
N HIS A 145 -14.09 11.81 -4.71
CA HIS A 145 -14.05 12.69 -5.86
C HIS A 145 -15.37 12.63 -6.65
N LEU A 146 -15.84 11.43 -6.99
CA LEU A 146 -17.09 11.23 -7.70
C LEU A 146 -18.29 11.80 -6.94
N LYS A 147 -18.30 11.68 -5.60
CA LYS A 147 -19.34 12.30 -4.75
C LYS A 147 -19.42 13.82 -4.94
N LYS A 148 -18.30 14.49 -5.23
CA LYS A 148 -18.26 15.95 -5.40
C LYS A 148 -18.73 16.41 -6.78
N ILE A 149 -18.51 15.59 -7.81
CA ILE A 149 -18.73 16.03 -9.21
C ILE A 149 -20.00 15.46 -9.85
N MET A 150 -20.56 14.38 -9.29
CA MET A 150 -21.70 13.70 -9.87
C MET A 150 -23.01 14.15 -9.25
N LYS A 151 -24.09 14.09 -10.04
CA LYS A 151 -25.45 14.26 -9.54
C LYS A 151 -25.77 13.16 -8.53
N GLU A 152 -26.40 13.52 -7.43
CA GLU A 152 -26.67 12.63 -6.29
C GLU A 152 -27.38 11.33 -6.71
N LYS A 153 -28.35 11.41 -7.62
CA LYS A 153 -29.10 10.24 -8.12
C LYS A 153 -28.16 9.21 -8.75
N ILE A 154 -27.21 9.65 -9.59
CA ILE A 154 -26.24 8.77 -10.27
C ILE A 154 -25.22 8.25 -9.27
N PHE A 155 -24.69 9.12 -8.40
CA PHE A 155 -23.71 8.74 -7.39
C PHE A 155 -24.23 7.67 -6.42
N LYS A 156 -25.52 7.69 -6.09
CA LYS A 156 -26.16 6.68 -5.21
C LYS A 156 -26.06 5.26 -5.77
N GLU A 157 -25.98 5.09 -7.08
CA GLU A 157 -25.85 3.77 -7.73
C GLU A 157 -24.43 3.23 -7.71
N ILE A 158 -23.41 4.08 -7.53
CA ILE A 158 -22.00 3.67 -7.56
C ILE A 158 -21.66 2.81 -6.33
N LYS A 159 -21.02 1.69 -6.61
CA LYS A 159 -20.50 0.75 -5.63
C LYS A 159 -19.02 0.47 -5.87
N LEU A 160 -18.32 0.06 -4.81
CA LEU A 160 -16.89 -0.22 -4.80
C LEU A 160 -16.65 -1.71 -4.63
N ILE A 161 -15.64 -2.23 -5.33
CA ILE A 161 -15.16 -3.60 -5.17
C ILE A 161 -13.66 -3.52 -4.90
N GLY A 162 -13.21 -4.00 -3.74
CA GLY A 162 -11.80 -4.14 -3.43
C GLY A 162 -11.40 -5.61 -3.43
N VAL A 163 -10.36 -5.94 -4.17
CA VAL A 163 -9.79 -7.30 -4.22
C VAL A 163 -8.36 -7.25 -3.72
N ASP A 164 -8.00 -8.10 -2.78
CA ASP A 164 -6.63 -8.24 -2.30
C ASP A 164 -6.39 -9.65 -1.74
N LEU A 165 -5.20 -10.17 -1.92
CA LEU A 165 -4.81 -11.48 -1.40
C LEU A 165 -4.67 -11.45 0.12
N ASN A 166 -4.22 -10.33 0.67
CA ASN A 166 -3.82 -10.21 2.07
C ASN A 166 -5.01 -9.87 2.97
N LYS A 167 -5.21 -10.68 4.02
CA LYS A 167 -6.28 -10.47 5.01
C LYS A 167 -6.16 -9.13 5.74
N ILE A 168 -4.92 -8.67 5.99
CA ILE A 168 -4.67 -7.39 6.68
C ILE A 168 -5.13 -6.23 5.78
N SER A 169 -4.81 -6.28 4.48
CA SER A 169 -5.29 -5.32 3.49
C SER A 169 -6.81 -5.22 3.51
N ILE A 170 -7.49 -6.35 3.38
CA ILE A 170 -8.97 -6.41 3.36
C ILE A 170 -9.57 -5.84 4.64
N ASN A 171 -9.02 -6.19 5.81
CA ASN A 171 -9.49 -5.65 7.08
C ASN A 171 -9.28 -4.13 7.19
N THR A 172 -8.15 -3.62 6.70
CA THR A 172 -7.86 -2.19 6.71
C THR A 172 -8.77 -1.45 5.73
N ALA A 173 -8.97 -1.98 4.53
CA ALA A 173 -9.90 -1.45 3.54
C ALA A 173 -11.34 -1.39 4.06
N LYS A 174 -11.78 -2.42 4.81
CA LYS A 174 -13.11 -2.44 5.44
C LYS A 174 -13.34 -1.27 6.40
N ASN A 175 -12.29 -0.83 7.10
CA ASN A 175 -12.37 0.31 8.01
C ASN A 175 -12.30 1.66 7.27
N ASN A 176 -11.66 1.70 6.10
CA ASN A 176 -11.43 2.92 5.33
C ASN A 176 -12.55 3.26 4.34
N LEU A 177 -13.34 2.27 3.92
CA LEU A 177 -14.33 2.40 2.85
C LEU A 177 -15.77 2.42 3.39
N PRO A 178 -16.74 3.02 2.68
CA PRO A 178 -18.14 3.06 3.09
C PRO A 178 -18.75 1.65 3.04
N LYS A 179 -19.09 1.09 4.21
CA LYS A 179 -19.53 -0.31 4.37
C LYS A 179 -20.73 -0.67 3.49
N SER A 180 -21.73 0.21 3.38
CA SER A 180 -22.95 -0.02 2.60
C SER A 180 -22.74 -0.01 1.09
N LYS A 181 -21.60 0.47 0.61
CA LYS A 181 -21.27 0.65 -0.80
C LYS A 181 -20.11 -0.22 -1.28
N THR A 182 -19.51 -1.02 -0.39
CA THR A 182 -18.25 -1.72 -0.70
C THR A 182 -18.40 -3.23 -0.55
N ILE A 183 -17.92 -3.94 -1.56
CA ILE A 183 -17.71 -5.39 -1.56
C ILE A 183 -16.21 -5.63 -1.48
N LEU A 184 -15.77 -6.41 -0.52
CA LEU A 184 -14.36 -6.79 -0.37
C LEU A 184 -14.21 -8.29 -0.61
N ILE A 185 -13.24 -8.66 -1.44
CA ILE A 185 -12.96 -10.04 -1.85
C ILE A 185 -11.50 -10.34 -1.50
N LYS A 186 -11.30 -11.34 -0.63
CA LYS A 186 -9.96 -11.89 -0.37
C LYS A 186 -9.66 -12.95 -1.41
N GLU A 187 -8.92 -12.60 -2.46
CA GLU A 187 -8.53 -13.52 -3.52
C GLU A 187 -7.27 -13.02 -4.22
N SER A 188 -6.50 -13.98 -4.82
CA SER A 188 -5.36 -13.65 -5.67
C SER A 188 -5.81 -13.07 -7.01
N ILE A 189 -5.04 -12.10 -7.52
CA ILE A 189 -5.17 -11.57 -8.88
C ILE A 189 -4.96 -12.66 -9.95
N ASP A 190 -4.20 -13.71 -9.64
CA ASP A 190 -3.93 -14.83 -10.53
C ASP A 190 -5.14 -15.75 -10.71
N ASN A 191 -6.18 -15.52 -9.94
CA ASN A 191 -7.41 -16.31 -9.96
C ASN A 191 -8.65 -15.50 -10.42
N PRO A 192 -8.60 -14.87 -11.61
CA PRO A 192 -9.67 -14.00 -12.08
C PRO A 192 -11.00 -14.75 -12.27
N LYS A 193 -10.94 -16.03 -12.66
CA LYS A 193 -12.14 -16.87 -12.81
C LYS A 193 -12.93 -16.96 -11.49
N LYS A 194 -12.23 -17.13 -10.36
CA LYS A 194 -12.86 -17.22 -9.04
C LYS A 194 -13.44 -15.87 -8.61
N ILE A 195 -12.72 -14.77 -8.85
CA ILE A 195 -13.20 -13.42 -8.57
C ILE A 195 -14.53 -13.18 -9.32
N PHE A 196 -14.55 -13.42 -10.64
CA PHE A 196 -15.76 -13.20 -11.43
C PHE A 196 -16.89 -14.19 -11.09
N LYS A 197 -16.59 -15.44 -10.71
CA LYS A 197 -17.60 -16.38 -10.20
C LYS A 197 -18.29 -15.82 -8.94
N LEU A 198 -17.52 -15.26 -8.02
CA LEU A 198 -18.05 -14.62 -6.81
C LEU A 198 -18.89 -13.37 -7.12
N LEU A 199 -18.49 -12.57 -8.11
CA LEU A 199 -19.26 -11.39 -8.53
C LEU A 199 -20.55 -11.80 -9.22
N ASN A 200 -20.52 -12.77 -10.13
CA ASN A 200 -21.68 -13.28 -10.84
C ASN A 200 -22.73 -13.89 -9.88
N SER A 201 -22.28 -14.58 -8.81
CA SER A 201 -23.22 -15.08 -7.78
C SER A 201 -23.96 -13.96 -7.04
N LYS A 202 -23.44 -12.73 -7.09
CA LYS A 202 -24.07 -11.50 -6.59
C LYS A 202 -24.79 -10.71 -7.67
N ARG A 203 -24.97 -11.28 -8.88
CA ARG A 203 -25.55 -10.62 -10.07
C ARG A 203 -24.80 -9.36 -10.51
N ILE A 204 -23.46 -9.38 -10.38
CA ILE A 204 -22.56 -8.31 -10.83
C ILE A 204 -21.82 -8.83 -12.06
N PHE A 205 -22.05 -8.23 -13.21
CA PHE A 205 -21.50 -8.66 -14.49
C PHE A 205 -20.37 -7.74 -14.96
N LYS A 206 -19.53 -8.25 -15.85
CA LYS A 206 -18.29 -7.58 -16.30
C LYS A 206 -18.51 -6.21 -16.94
N ASP A 207 -19.57 -6.08 -17.72
CA ASP A 207 -19.98 -4.85 -18.41
C ASP A 207 -20.36 -3.71 -17.46
N GLN A 208 -20.70 -4.03 -16.22
CA GLN A 208 -21.05 -3.08 -15.18
C GLN A 208 -19.83 -2.56 -14.40
N ILE A 209 -18.63 -3.12 -14.65
CA ILE A 209 -17.44 -2.90 -13.80
C ILE A 209 -16.39 -2.08 -14.54
N LEU A 210 -16.03 -0.94 -13.98
CA LEU A 210 -14.76 -0.28 -14.28
C LEU A 210 -13.65 -0.93 -13.44
N GLN A 211 -12.78 -1.66 -14.09
CA GLN A 211 -11.63 -2.28 -13.44
C GLN A 211 -10.46 -1.30 -13.37
N VAL A 212 -9.97 -1.06 -12.18
CA VAL A 212 -8.73 -0.34 -11.90
C VAL A 212 -7.68 -1.35 -11.45
N ARG A 213 -6.48 -1.20 -11.95
CA ARG A 213 -5.35 -2.04 -11.59
C ARG A 213 -4.10 -1.17 -11.55
N SER A 214 -3.55 -0.98 -10.36
CA SER A 214 -2.39 -0.11 -10.18
C SER A 214 -1.40 -0.71 -9.19
N PHE A 215 -0.10 -0.66 -9.56
CA PHE A 215 1.02 -1.05 -8.69
C PHE A 215 1.04 -2.51 -8.22
N VAL A 216 0.46 -3.45 -8.98
CA VAL A 216 0.39 -4.88 -8.63
C VAL A 216 1.10 -5.81 -9.61
N ASP A 217 1.51 -5.31 -10.78
CA ASP A 217 2.06 -6.16 -11.84
C ASP A 217 3.56 -6.46 -11.70
N HIS A 218 4.23 -5.84 -10.73
CA HIS A 218 5.68 -5.99 -10.51
C HIS A 218 6.08 -7.27 -9.75
N GLU A 219 5.13 -7.97 -9.13
CA GLU A 219 5.37 -9.22 -8.37
C GLU A 219 4.84 -10.45 -9.12
N ARG A 220 4.80 -10.44 -10.44
CA ARG A 220 4.36 -11.59 -11.21
C ARG A 220 5.45 -12.64 -11.30
N GLU A 221 5.11 -13.88 -10.95
CA GLU A 221 5.90 -15.03 -11.33
C GLU A 221 5.73 -15.30 -12.84
N ILE A 222 6.83 -15.32 -13.56
CA ILE A 222 6.83 -15.72 -14.97
C ILE A 222 6.95 -17.23 -15.00
N LEU A 223 5.87 -17.92 -15.34
CA LEU A 223 5.92 -19.37 -15.54
C LEU A 223 6.89 -19.69 -16.68
N GLN A 224 7.68 -20.76 -16.52
CA GLN A 224 8.72 -21.14 -17.48
C GLN A 224 8.24 -21.28 -18.93
N GLU A 225 6.98 -21.67 -19.15
CA GLU A 225 6.37 -21.74 -20.47
C GLU A 225 6.28 -20.38 -21.18
N HIS A 226 6.21 -19.28 -20.43
CA HIS A 226 6.19 -17.93 -20.98
C HIS A 226 7.59 -17.31 -21.07
N SER A 227 8.59 -17.88 -20.42
CA SER A 227 9.97 -17.38 -20.46
C SER A 227 10.58 -17.44 -21.87
N LYS A 228 10.15 -18.39 -22.71
CA LYS A 228 10.56 -18.51 -24.11
C LYS A 228 10.10 -17.33 -24.98
N PHE A 229 9.03 -16.65 -24.62
CA PHE A 229 8.53 -15.47 -25.33
C PHE A 229 9.28 -14.18 -24.96
N PHE A 230 9.70 -14.05 -23.70
CA PHE A 230 10.37 -12.84 -23.22
C PHE A 230 11.87 -12.77 -23.56
N ILE A 231 12.51 -13.91 -23.85
CA ILE A 231 13.94 -13.95 -24.24
C ILE A 231 14.18 -13.44 -25.68
N LYS A 232 13.15 -13.42 -26.52
CA LYS A 232 13.27 -12.92 -27.91
C LYS A 232 13.16 -11.41 -28.04
N ASP A 233 12.45 -10.76 -27.15
CA ASP A 233 12.37 -9.30 -27.17
C ASP A 233 13.27 -8.73 -26.09
N LYS A 234 14.38 -8.14 -26.50
CA LYS A 234 15.30 -7.36 -25.67
C LYS A 234 14.59 -6.16 -25.04
N PHE A 235 13.74 -6.39 -24.07
CA PHE A 235 13.28 -5.35 -23.16
C PHE A 235 13.93 -5.56 -21.80
N CYS A 236 15.22 -5.20 -21.74
CA CYS A 236 15.78 -4.67 -20.51
C CYS A 236 15.36 -3.21 -20.45
N SER A 237 14.57 -2.90 -19.44
CA SER A 237 14.19 -1.55 -19.03
C SER A 237 15.38 -0.74 -18.61
#